data_ad03b31b9c68617133a01f1f0c87c0a3
#
_entry.id   ad03b31b9c68617133a01f1f0c87c0a3
#
_cell.length_a   1.000
_cell.length_b   1.000
_cell.length_c   1.000
_cell.angle_alpha   90.00
_cell.angle_beta   90.00
_cell.angle_gamma   90.00
#
_symmetry.space_group_name_H-M   'P 1'
#
loop_
_entity.id
_entity.type
_entity.pdbx_description
1 polymer ?
#
loop_
_entity_poly.entity_id
_entity_poly.type
_entity_poly.pdbx_seq_one_letter_code
_entity_poly.pdbx_strand_id
1 'polypeptide(L)'
;MRGLPLDLGMIHFVGIGGIGMSGIAEVLANLGYQVQGSDMSDNANVQRLRKMGIQVAIGHKAENLGEAKVVVVSSAIKTGNPEVDAARQRFIPIVRRAEMLGELMRLKWSIAVGGTHGKTTTTSMVATLLDGAGLDPTVINGGIINAYGTNARLGAGDWMVVEADESDGSFMKLPATIAVVTNIDPEHMEYYGSEEALHRAFEIFVENIPFYGFAVLCIDHPAVQNLIGRIEDRRIITYGVSPQADYRAENIRVVDGGLAFDVEVTDRSGEIETRVQDLRLPMLGHHNAMNALAAVTVAREMGLEEDNIRKALAGFGGVKRRFTRTGEAGGVTVIDDYGHHPVEITAVLAAARQAAKGKVIAVVQPHRYSRLHDLFEQFCTCFNDADAVVVAD
;
A
#
# COMPACT_ATOMS: atom_id res chain seq x y z
N MET A 1 -4.18 15.64 20.19
CA MET A 1 -3.22 14.87 19.36
C MET A 1 -1.82 15.13 19.90
N ARG A 2 -1.00 14.09 20.13
CA ARG A 2 0.40 14.30 20.53
C ARG A 2 1.18 14.72 19.28
N GLY A 3 1.88 15.84 19.32
CA GLY A 3 2.86 16.25 18.31
C GLY A 3 4.21 15.58 18.57
N LEU A 4 5.16 15.73 17.65
CA LEU A 4 6.56 15.37 17.90
C LEU A 4 7.07 16.16 19.11
N PRO A 5 7.95 15.57 19.95
CA PRO A 5 8.26 16.12 21.28
C PRO A 5 9.08 17.43 21.24
N LEU A 6 9.61 17.80 20.08
CA LEU A 6 10.45 19.00 19.91
C LEU A 6 9.93 19.82 18.74
N ASP A 7 10.17 21.15 18.81
CA ASP A 7 9.96 22.02 17.66
C ASP A 7 11.04 21.72 16.60
N LEU A 8 10.63 21.18 15.46
CA LEU A 8 11.50 20.83 14.36
C LEU A 8 11.84 22.01 13.45
N GLY A 9 11.18 23.18 13.66
CA GLY A 9 11.29 24.31 12.73
C GLY A 9 10.81 23.96 11.32
N MET A 10 11.38 24.58 10.30
CA MET A 10 11.03 24.34 8.90
C MET A 10 11.58 22.99 8.42
N ILE A 11 10.68 22.15 7.91
CA ILE A 11 11.01 20.83 7.33
C ILE A 11 11.02 20.97 5.80
N HIS A 12 12.15 20.65 5.18
CA HIS A 12 12.31 20.71 3.72
C HIS A 12 12.31 19.32 3.09
N PHE A 13 11.45 19.10 2.10
CA PHE A 13 11.32 17.83 1.38
C PHE A 13 11.98 17.91 0.01
N VAL A 14 12.98 17.06 -0.25
CA VAL A 14 13.63 16.92 -1.56
C VAL A 14 12.96 15.79 -2.35
N GLY A 15 12.29 16.14 -3.47
CA GLY A 15 11.41 15.24 -4.23
C GLY A 15 10.01 15.14 -3.62
N ILE A 16 9.45 16.28 -3.19
CA ILE A 16 8.19 16.37 -2.45
C ILE A 16 6.97 15.89 -3.26
N GLY A 17 7.02 15.97 -4.59
CA GLY A 17 5.94 15.56 -5.49
C GLY A 17 5.80 14.04 -5.67
N GLY A 18 6.75 13.25 -5.15
CA GLY A 18 6.61 11.80 -5.09
C GLY A 18 5.40 11.38 -4.25
N ILE A 19 4.71 10.28 -4.65
CA ILE A 19 3.45 9.86 -4.00
C ILE A 19 3.63 9.65 -2.49
N GLY A 20 4.65 8.92 -2.04
CA GLY A 20 4.91 8.71 -0.61
C GLY A 20 5.41 9.96 0.12
N MET A 21 6.17 10.84 -0.57
CA MET A 21 6.68 12.08 0.02
C MET A 21 5.55 13.10 0.25
N SER A 22 4.69 13.29 -0.76
CA SER A 22 3.58 14.23 -0.69
C SER A 22 2.58 13.89 0.41
N GLY A 23 2.33 12.60 0.65
CA GLY A 23 1.46 12.15 1.73
C GLY A 23 2.01 12.50 3.12
N ILE A 24 3.30 12.26 3.36
CA ILE A 24 3.97 12.62 4.61
C ILE A 24 3.97 14.13 4.82
N ALA A 25 4.31 14.90 3.77
CA ALA A 25 4.33 16.36 3.80
C ALA A 25 2.93 16.94 4.14
N GLU A 26 1.87 16.40 3.53
CA GLU A 26 0.48 16.76 3.79
C GLU A 26 0.07 16.51 5.24
N VAL A 27 0.38 15.32 5.78
CA VAL A 27 0.07 14.99 7.17
C VAL A 27 0.82 15.90 8.14
N LEU A 28 2.10 16.16 7.92
CA LEU A 28 2.89 17.09 8.77
C LEU A 28 2.33 18.51 8.72
N ALA A 29 1.99 19.03 7.54
CA ALA A 29 1.41 20.36 7.41
C ALA A 29 0.06 20.46 8.13
N ASN A 30 -0.81 19.44 8.01
CA ASN A 30 -2.09 19.37 8.70
C ASN A 30 -1.93 19.23 10.23
N LEU A 31 -0.81 18.67 10.70
CA LEU A 31 -0.44 18.65 12.13
C LEU A 31 0.11 20.00 12.63
N GLY A 32 0.28 20.99 11.73
CA GLY A 32 0.74 22.33 12.06
C GLY A 32 2.24 22.55 11.95
N TYR A 33 3.00 21.58 11.41
CA TYR A 33 4.44 21.77 11.14
C TYR A 33 4.65 22.67 9.92
N GLN A 34 5.73 23.45 9.95
CA GLN A 34 6.15 24.26 8.82
C GLN A 34 6.82 23.33 7.78
N VAL A 35 6.24 23.22 6.60
CA VAL A 35 6.69 22.34 5.53
C VAL A 35 6.94 23.13 4.27
N GLN A 36 8.07 22.84 3.62
CA GLN A 36 8.40 23.29 2.26
C GLN A 36 9.09 22.19 1.49
N GLY A 37 9.35 22.35 0.20
CA GLY A 37 10.10 21.36 -0.55
C GLY A 37 10.44 21.75 -1.96
N SER A 38 11.04 20.80 -2.67
CA SER A 38 11.39 20.90 -4.08
C SER A 38 11.04 19.64 -4.85
N ASP A 39 10.80 19.76 -6.14
CA ASP A 39 10.63 18.64 -7.07
C ASP A 39 11.15 19.03 -8.45
N MET A 40 11.50 18.04 -9.27
CA MET A 40 11.93 18.29 -10.65
C MET A 40 10.77 18.64 -11.57
N SER A 41 9.54 18.26 -11.24
CA SER A 41 8.35 18.45 -12.06
C SER A 41 7.20 19.10 -11.30
N ASP A 42 6.42 19.92 -12.00
CA ASP A 42 5.16 20.49 -11.49
C ASP A 42 4.00 19.51 -11.70
N ASN A 43 4.07 18.37 -11.01
CA ASN A 43 3.06 17.33 -11.11
C ASN A 43 1.81 17.61 -10.24
N ALA A 44 0.80 16.76 -10.35
CA ALA A 44 -0.48 16.93 -9.64
C ALA A 44 -0.32 16.97 -8.10
N ASN A 45 0.65 16.24 -7.53
CA ASN A 45 0.92 16.27 -6.10
C ASN A 45 1.53 17.62 -5.68
N VAL A 46 2.47 18.15 -6.46
CA VAL A 46 3.05 19.48 -6.22
C VAL A 46 1.97 20.56 -6.25
N GLN A 47 1.10 20.50 -7.26
CA GLN A 47 -0.01 21.46 -7.37
C GLN A 47 -0.99 21.36 -6.20
N ARG A 48 -1.27 20.14 -5.72
CA ARG A 48 -2.11 19.91 -4.53
C ARG A 48 -1.46 20.51 -3.27
N LEU A 49 -0.19 20.24 -3.03
CA LEU A 49 0.54 20.76 -1.87
C LEU A 49 0.60 22.29 -1.88
N ARG A 50 0.79 22.92 -3.04
CA ARG A 50 0.75 24.38 -3.18
C ARG A 50 -0.63 24.96 -2.83
N LYS A 51 -1.72 24.28 -3.22
CA LYS A 51 -3.09 24.70 -2.82
C LYS A 51 -3.31 24.63 -1.30
N MET A 52 -2.56 23.78 -0.61
CA MET A 52 -2.55 23.72 0.86
C MET A 52 -1.64 24.77 1.52
N GLY A 53 -0.98 25.63 0.75
CA GLY A 53 -0.08 26.67 1.25
C GLY A 53 1.37 26.23 1.42
N ILE A 54 1.74 25.00 1.04
CA ILE A 54 3.11 24.51 1.11
C ILE A 54 3.92 25.10 -0.05
N GLN A 55 5.07 25.72 0.28
CA GLN A 55 5.96 26.29 -0.73
C GLN A 55 6.75 25.16 -1.41
N VAL A 56 6.64 25.04 -2.74
CA VAL A 56 7.37 24.03 -3.52
C VAL A 56 8.12 24.71 -4.66
N ALA A 57 9.44 24.56 -4.64
CA ALA A 57 10.32 24.98 -5.74
C ALA A 57 10.38 23.93 -6.84
N ILE A 58 10.50 24.34 -8.10
CA ILE A 58 10.77 23.44 -9.22
C ILE A 58 12.25 23.49 -9.56
N GLY A 59 12.86 22.30 -9.64
CA GLY A 59 14.29 22.09 -9.74
C GLY A 59 14.98 22.09 -8.37
N HIS A 60 16.11 21.38 -8.28
CA HIS A 60 16.89 21.26 -7.05
C HIS A 60 18.02 22.30 -7.03
N LYS A 61 18.03 23.18 -6.04
CA LYS A 61 19.05 24.21 -5.82
C LYS A 61 19.34 24.38 -4.33
N ALA A 62 20.57 24.65 -3.96
CA ALA A 62 21.00 24.83 -2.56
C ALA A 62 20.17 25.93 -1.83
N GLU A 63 19.77 26.98 -2.56
CA GLU A 63 19.00 28.10 -2.03
C GLU A 63 17.58 27.69 -1.59
N ASN A 64 17.02 26.60 -2.14
CA ASN A 64 15.70 26.11 -1.76
C ASN A 64 15.60 25.70 -0.29
N LEU A 65 16.74 25.38 0.35
CA LEU A 65 16.75 25.03 1.77
C LEU A 65 16.27 26.18 2.67
N GLY A 66 16.55 27.45 2.29
CA GLY A 66 16.17 28.58 3.12
C GLY A 66 16.54 28.40 4.59
N GLU A 67 15.57 28.50 5.48
CA GLU A 67 15.69 28.35 6.94
C GLU A 67 15.42 26.91 7.44
N ALA A 68 15.47 25.90 6.55
CA ALA A 68 15.21 24.50 6.90
C ALA A 68 16.09 24.05 8.08
N LYS A 69 15.45 23.35 9.02
CA LYS A 69 16.10 22.71 10.18
C LYS A 69 16.22 21.21 10.04
N VAL A 70 15.41 20.61 9.16
CA VAL A 70 15.44 19.18 8.83
C VAL A 70 15.19 19.03 7.33
N VAL A 71 15.92 18.11 6.69
CA VAL A 71 15.73 17.74 5.28
C VAL A 71 15.25 16.31 5.17
N VAL A 72 14.11 16.11 4.54
CA VAL A 72 13.55 14.79 4.23
C VAL A 72 13.85 14.46 2.78
N VAL A 73 14.46 13.29 2.53
CA VAL A 73 14.93 12.91 1.19
C VAL A 73 14.19 11.68 0.66
N SER A 74 13.71 11.77 -0.58
CA SER A 74 13.16 10.63 -1.32
C SER A 74 14.25 9.64 -1.70
N SER A 75 13.94 8.34 -1.72
CA SER A 75 14.84 7.28 -2.23
C SER A 75 15.25 7.47 -3.69
N ALA A 76 14.45 8.20 -4.48
CA ALA A 76 14.75 8.52 -5.87
C ALA A 76 15.85 9.58 -6.06
N ILE A 77 16.25 10.30 -5.01
CA ILE A 77 17.26 11.37 -5.08
C ILE A 77 18.65 10.76 -5.13
N LYS A 78 19.37 11.07 -6.21
CA LYS A 78 20.72 10.56 -6.46
C LYS A 78 21.78 11.34 -5.66
N THR A 79 22.95 10.72 -5.49
CA THR A 79 24.15 11.36 -4.94
C THR A 79 24.52 12.60 -5.74
N GLY A 80 24.97 13.67 -5.07
CA GLY A 80 25.32 14.94 -5.70
C GLY A 80 24.12 15.89 -5.90
N ASN A 81 22.99 15.64 -5.23
CA ASN A 81 21.88 16.60 -5.22
C ASN A 81 22.30 17.86 -4.45
N PRO A 82 22.19 19.09 -5.06
CA PRO A 82 22.70 20.32 -4.48
C PRO A 82 22.05 20.70 -3.13
N GLU A 83 20.79 20.35 -2.91
CA GLU A 83 20.10 20.60 -1.64
C GLU A 83 20.61 19.66 -0.54
N VAL A 84 20.82 18.38 -0.85
CA VAL A 84 21.38 17.40 0.08
C VAL A 84 22.82 17.75 0.46
N ASP A 85 23.62 18.16 -0.52
CA ASP A 85 25.03 18.55 -0.28
C ASP A 85 25.11 19.85 0.53
N ALA A 86 24.25 20.84 0.26
CA ALA A 86 24.17 22.06 1.05
C ALA A 86 23.68 21.79 2.49
N ALA A 87 22.72 20.87 2.67
CA ALA A 87 22.28 20.46 4.00
C ALA A 87 23.42 19.85 4.82
N ARG A 88 24.24 18.98 4.21
CA ARG A 88 25.45 18.42 4.86
C ARG A 88 26.45 19.50 5.27
N GLN A 89 26.73 20.46 4.37
CA GLN A 89 27.64 21.57 4.65
C GLN A 89 27.15 22.47 5.79
N ARG A 90 25.83 22.61 5.92
CA ARG A 90 25.18 23.41 6.97
C ARG A 90 24.87 22.60 8.24
N PHE A 91 25.29 21.33 8.32
CA PHE A 91 25.00 20.38 9.42
C PHE A 91 23.51 20.25 9.72
N ILE A 92 22.65 20.37 8.70
CA ILE A 92 21.21 20.15 8.85
C ILE A 92 20.95 18.62 8.81
N PRO A 93 20.24 18.05 9.78
CA PRO A 93 19.85 16.64 9.78
C PRO A 93 19.15 16.25 8.49
N ILE A 94 19.56 15.11 7.91
CA ILE A 94 18.97 14.53 6.72
C ILE A 94 18.30 13.22 7.10
N VAL A 95 17.01 13.13 6.86
CA VAL A 95 16.14 12.02 7.25
C VAL A 95 15.60 11.37 5.98
N ARG A 96 15.56 10.06 5.92
CA ARG A 96 14.94 9.36 4.80
C ARG A 96 13.41 9.37 4.94
N ARG A 97 12.70 9.27 3.81
CA ARG A 97 11.23 9.21 3.76
C ARG A 97 10.64 8.26 4.81
N ALA A 98 11.15 7.03 4.87
CA ALA A 98 10.61 6.02 5.78
C ALA A 98 10.94 6.29 7.27
N GLU A 99 12.05 6.95 7.56
CA GLU A 99 12.36 7.38 8.94
C GLU A 99 11.34 8.44 9.40
N MET A 100 11.04 9.43 8.53
CA MET A 100 10.01 10.42 8.83
C MET A 100 8.61 9.78 8.97
N LEU A 101 8.28 8.80 8.12
CA LEU A 101 7.04 8.02 8.26
C LEU A 101 7.00 7.27 9.60
N GLY A 102 8.12 6.64 9.99
CA GLY A 102 8.23 5.95 11.26
C GLY A 102 7.99 6.88 12.46
N GLU A 103 8.51 8.11 12.42
CA GLU A 103 8.24 9.10 13.47
C GLU A 103 6.77 9.53 13.52
N LEU A 104 6.10 9.69 12.37
CA LEU A 104 4.67 9.92 12.34
C LEU A 104 3.87 8.74 12.93
N MET A 105 4.27 7.50 12.60
CA MET A 105 3.63 6.29 13.12
C MET A 105 3.75 6.18 14.64
N ARG A 106 4.81 6.71 15.27
CA ARG A 106 4.96 6.74 16.74
C ARG A 106 3.93 7.61 17.45
N LEU A 107 3.25 8.49 16.73
CA LEU A 107 2.23 9.36 17.30
C LEU A 107 0.87 8.67 17.45
N LYS A 108 0.66 7.51 16.81
CA LYS A 108 -0.61 6.79 16.75
C LYS A 108 -0.38 5.27 16.78
N TRP A 109 -1.41 4.50 17.11
CA TRP A 109 -1.42 3.06 16.84
C TRP A 109 -1.39 2.85 15.33
N SER A 110 -0.53 1.96 14.83
CA SER A 110 -0.28 1.88 13.40
C SER A 110 -0.53 0.50 12.83
N ILE A 111 -1.22 0.46 11.70
CA ILE A 111 -1.39 -0.73 10.85
C ILE A 111 -0.53 -0.51 9.62
N ALA A 112 0.47 -1.38 9.41
CA ALA A 112 1.34 -1.32 8.24
C ALA A 112 1.06 -2.50 7.30
N VAL A 113 0.75 -2.20 6.04
CA VAL A 113 0.45 -3.20 5.01
C VAL A 113 1.63 -3.36 4.08
N GLY A 114 2.34 -4.48 4.20
CA GLY A 114 3.46 -4.89 3.36
C GLY A 114 3.08 -6.04 2.43
N GLY A 115 4.04 -6.42 1.60
CA GLY A 115 3.93 -7.47 0.59
C GLY A 115 4.34 -6.95 -0.78
N THR A 116 4.58 -7.82 -1.74
CA THR A 116 4.98 -7.40 -3.08
C THR A 116 3.79 -6.79 -3.84
N HIS A 117 2.62 -7.45 -3.78
CA HIS A 117 1.40 -7.04 -4.50
C HIS A 117 0.23 -6.81 -3.55
N GLY A 118 -0.73 -5.97 -3.97
CA GLY A 118 -1.96 -5.73 -3.22
C GLY A 118 -1.87 -4.70 -2.09
N LYS A 119 -0.68 -4.21 -1.71
CA LYS A 119 -0.45 -3.23 -0.63
C LYS A 119 -1.42 -2.06 -0.65
N THR A 120 -1.42 -1.30 -1.74
CA THR A 120 -2.22 -0.08 -1.91
C THR A 120 -3.71 -0.33 -1.74
N THR A 121 -4.21 -1.42 -2.34
CA THR A 121 -5.63 -1.79 -2.28
C THR A 121 -6.01 -2.24 -0.87
N THR A 122 -5.19 -3.09 -0.24
CA THR A 122 -5.43 -3.57 1.13
C THR A 122 -5.37 -2.43 2.14
N THR A 123 -4.37 -1.53 2.03
CA THR A 123 -4.27 -0.31 2.87
C THR A 123 -5.53 0.54 2.75
N SER A 124 -6.05 0.72 1.52
CA SER A 124 -7.28 1.48 1.27
C SER A 124 -8.51 0.79 1.87
N MET A 125 -8.62 -0.52 1.76
CA MET A 125 -9.72 -1.30 2.33
C MET A 125 -9.69 -1.25 3.86
N VAL A 126 -8.53 -1.47 4.50
CA VAL A 126 -8.38 -1.32 5.96
C VAL A 126 -8.80 0.08 6.41
N ALA A 127 -8.30 1.12 5.74
CA ALA A 127 -8.67 2.50 6.07
C ALA A 127 -10.18 2.74 5.94
N THR A 128 -10.82 2.19 4.90
CA THR A 128 -12.26 2.31 4.68
C THR A 128 -13.06 1.58 5.77
N LEU A 129 -12.63 0.41 6.21
CA LEU A 129 -13.31 -0.33 7.28
C LEU A 129 -13.21 0.42 8.61
N LEU A 130 -12.04 0.97 8.95
CA LEU A 130 -11.86 1.76 10.16
C LEU A 130 -12.67 3.06 10.12
N ASP A 131 -12.70 3.74 8.98
CA ASP A 131 -13.49 4.97 8.79
C ASP A 131 -14.99 4.68 8.91
N GLY A 132 -15.47 3.59 8.30
CA GLY A 132 -16.85 3.11 8.39
C GLY A 132 -17.28 2.72 9.82
N ALA A 133 -16.33 2.34 10.67
CA ALA A 133 -16.54 2.10 12.09
C ALA A 133 -16.41 3.37 12.97
N GLY A 134 -16.19 4.54 12.37
CA GLY A 134 -16.08 5.82 13.06
C GLY A 134 -14.72 6.05 13.76
N LEU A 135 -13.69 5.27 13.43
CA LEU A 135 -12.35 5.40 14.02
C LEU A 135 -11.51 6.53 13.40
N ASP A 136 -11.97 7.15 12.32
CA ASP A 136 -11.34 8.28 11.62
C ASP A 136 -9.81 8.19 11.56
N PRO A 137 -9.25 7.18 10.84
CA PRO A 137 -7.81 6.94 10.83
C PRO A 137 -7.05 8.00 10.03
N THR A 138 -5.79 8.24 10.43
CA THR A 138 -4.80 8.85 9.54
C THR A 138 -4.36 7.82 8.52
N VAL A 139 -4.24 8.21 7.25
CA VAL A 139 -3.90 7.28 6.16
C VAL A 139 -2.75 7.84 5.34
N ILE A 140 -1.75 7.00 5.04
CA ILE A 140 -0.68 7.29 4.07
C ILE A 140 -0.55 6.06 3.15
N ASN A 141 -0.88 6.26 1.87
CA ASN A 141 -1.01 5.20 0.88
C ASN A 141 -0.11 5.45 -0.34
N GLY A 142 0.23 4.41 -1.07
CA GLY A 142 0.99 4.48 -2.32
C GLY A 142 0.15 4.86 -3.54
N GLY A 143 -1.17 4.97 -3.41
CA GLY A 143 -2.09 5.36 -4.48
C GLY A 143 -3.20 6.28 -4.00
N ILE A 144 -3.88 6.92 -4.92
CA ILE A 144 -5.00 7.81 -4.61
C ILE A 144 -6.23 6.95 -4.26
N ILE A 145 -6.73 7.10 -3.05
CA ILE A 145 -7.98 6.48 -2.60
C ILE A 145 -9.14 7.32 -3.18
N ASN A 146 -10.01 6.70 -3.96
CA ASN A 146 -11.07 7.42 -4.68
C ASN A 146 -12.00 8.17 -3.73
N ALA A 147 -12.35 7.59 -2.58
CA ALA A 147 -13.21 8.23 -1.58
C ALA A 147 -12.60 9.51 -0.97
N TYR A 148 -11.27 9.59 -0.91
CA TYR A 148 -10.55 10.74 -0.34
C TYR A 148 -10.05 11.73 -1.41
N GLY A 149 -9.93 11.29 -2.66
CA GLY A 149 -9.33 12.08 -3.74
C GLY A 149 -7.83 12.35 -3.57
N THR A 150 -7.20 11.73 -2.59
CA THR A 150 -5.78 11.90 -2.23
C THR A 150 -5.18 10.56 -1.79
N ASN A 151 -3.85 10.52 -1.71
CA ASN A 151 -3.12 9.36 -1.18
C ASN A 151 -2.80 9.49 0.32
N ALA A 152 -3.15 10.59 0.96
CA ALA A 152 -2.96 10.79 2.39
C ALA A 152 -4.12 11.58 2.99
N ARG A 153 -4.45 11.27 4.25
CA ARG A 153 -5.48 11.97 5.02
C ARG A 153 -5.06 11.98 6.48
N LEU A 154 -5.11 13.13 7.13
CA LEU A 154 -5.02 13.24 8.58
C LEU A 154 -6.41 12.98 9.19
N GLY A 155 -6.55 11.90 9.97
CA GLY A 155 -7.73 11.61 10.76
C GLY A 155 -7.56 12.06 12.21
N ALA A 156 -8.68 12.33 12.89
CA ALA A 156 -8.70 12.73 14.29
C ALA A 156 -8.53 11.53 15.26
N GLY A 157 -8.76 10.30 14.79
CA GLY A 157 -8.68 9.08 15.60
C GLY A 157 -7.25 8.68 15.96
N ASP A 158 -7.14 7.68 16.82
CA ASP A 158 -5.86 7.20 17.37
C ASP A 158 -5.12 6.21 16.45
N TRP A 159 -5.72 5.81 15.34
CA TRP A 159 -5.16 4.86 14.41
C TRP A 159 -4.55 5.52 13.18
N MET A 160 -3.50 4.88 12.67
CA MET A 160 -2.87 5.22 11.41
C MET A 160 -2.74 3.98 10.54
N VAL A 161 -3.12 4.09 9.27
CA VAL A 161 -2.98 3.00 8.28
C VAL A 161 -1.97 3.44 7.23
N VAL A 162 -0.91 2.65 7.06
CA VAL A 162 0.18 3.00 6.14
C VAL A 162 0.50 1.85 5.19
N GLU A 163 0.86 2.19 3.97
CA GLU A 163 1.50 1.26 3.05
C GLU A 163 2.98 1.15 3.39
N ALA A 164 3.46 -0.08 3.62
CA ALA A 164 4.85 -0.41 3.91
C ALA A 164 5.56 -0.81 2.61
N ASP A 165 6.39 0.10 2.10
CA ASP A 165 7.12 -0.05 0.83
C ASP A 165 8.45 -0.76 1.07
N GLU A 166 8.59 -1.98 0.52
CA GLU A 166 9.77 -2.82 0.66
C GLU A 166 10.92 -2.43 -0.27
N SER A 167 10.70 -1.54 -1.22
CA SER A 167 11.64 -1.27 -2.34
C SER A 167 13.07 -0.88 -1.96
N ASP A 168 13.26 -0.30 -0.78
CA ASP A 168 14.54 0.14 -0.24
C ASP A 168 14.86 -0.45 1.15
N GLY A 169 14.12 -1.48 1.56
CA GLY A 169 14.27 -2.17 2.85
C GLY A 169 13.94 -1.33 4.08
N SER A 170 13.55 -0.08 3.91
CA SER A 170 13.27 0.81 5.04
C SER A 170 12.02 0.45 5.83
N PHE A 171 11.09 -0.31 5.21
CA PHE A 171 9.87 -0.79 5.86
C PHE A 171 10.12 -1.65 7.11
N MET A 172 11.27 -2.34 7.18
CA MET A 172 11.69 -3.09 8.36
C MET A 172 11.78 -2.24 9.63
N LYS A 173 11.91 -0.92 9.50
CA LYS A 173 12.04 0.01 10.64
C LYS A 173 10.74 0.66 11.05
N LEU A 174 9.63 0.37 10.37
CA LEU A 174 8.33 0.95 10.69
C LEU A 174 7.79 0.37 12.01
N PRO A 175 7.42 1.22 12.99
CA PRO A 175 6.94 0.77 14.29
C PRO A 175 5.44 0.41 14.21
N ALA A 176 5.11 -0.64 13.46
CA ALA A 176 3.73 -1.09 13.31
C ALA A 176 3.22 -1.79 14.58
N THR A 177 1.97 -1.51 14.96
CA THR A 177 1.24 -2.28 15.99
C THR A 177 0.62 -3.52 15.37
N ILE A 178 0.11 -3.41 14.15
CA ILE A 178 -0.43 -4.50 13.35
C ILE A 178 0.31 -4.52 12.02
N ALA A 179 0.87 -5.67 11.65
CA ALA A 179 1.52 -5.89 10.37
C ALA A 179 0.65 -6.77 9.47
N VAL A 180 0.51 -6.42 8.21
CA VAL A 180 -0.15 -7.26 7.20
C VAL A 180 0.88 -7.63 6.14
N VAL A 181 0.96 -8.90 5.75
CA VAL A 181 1.78 -9.36 4.61
C VAL A 181 0.90 -10.11 3.63
N THR A 182 0.75 -9.54 2.44
CA THR A 182 -0.13 -10.09 1.40
C THR A 182 0.52 -11.23 0.61
N ASN A 183 1.77 -11.05 0.22
CA ASN A 183 2.58 -12.02 -0.55
C ASN A 183 4.04 -11.56 -0.54
N ILE A 184 4.96 -12.43 -0.97
CA ILE A 184 6.38 -12.13 -1.08
C ILE A 184 6.89 -12.75 -2.37
N ASP A 185 6.91 -11.98 -3.45
CA ASP A 185 7.46 -12.38 -4.74
C ASP A 185 8.83 -11.73 -4.97
N PRO A 186 9.71 -12.32 -5.79
CA PRO A 186 11.00 -11.74 -6.13
C PRO A 186 10.84 -10.40 -6.84
N GLU A 187 10.99 -9.32 -6.11
CA GLU A 187 11.04 -7.95 -6.63
C GLU A 187 12.12 -7.15 -5.89
N HIS A 188 12.60 -6.08 -6.52
CA HIS A 188 13.67 -5.22 -5.95
C HIS A 188 14.98 -5.97 -5.68
N MET A 189 15.31 -6.98 -6.50
CA MET A 189 16.53 -7.77 -6.35
C MET A 189 17.80 -6.95 -6.48
N GLU A 190 17.75 -5.81 -7.17
CA GLU A 190 18.84 -4.82 -7.20
C GLU A 190 19.19 -4.26 -5.81
N TYR A 191 18.23 -4.24 -4.88
CA TYR A 191 18.44 -3.82 -3.50
C TYR A 191 18.81 -5.00 -2.59
N TYR A 192 18.04 -6.09 -2.64
CA TYR A 192 18.19 -7.21 -1.72
C TYR A 192 19.33 -8.16 -2.10
N GLY A 193 19.66 -8.28 -3.37
CA GLY A 193 20.69 -9.17 -3.88
C GLY A 193 20.32 -10.65 -3.87
N SER A 194 19.37 -11.10 -3.05
CA SER A 194 18.86 -12.46 -3.00
C SER A 194 17.44 -12.54 -2.44
N GLU A 195 16.70 -13.59 -2.80
CA GLU A 195 15.37 -13.87 -2.23
C GLU A 195 15.42 -14.11 -0.72
N GLU A 196 16.47 -14.74 -0.21
CA GLU A 196 16.66 -14.98 1.22
C GLU A 196 16.77 -13.65 2.00
N ALA A 197 17.47 -12.65 1.43
CA ALA A 197 17.55 -11.32 2.04
C ALA A 197 16.19 -10.61 2.04
N LEU A 198 15.40 -10.76 0.98
CA LEU A 198 14.02 -10.26 0.92
C LEU A 198 13.14 -10.94 1.98
N HIS A 199 13.16 -12.27 2.09
CA HIS A 199 12.41 -13.03 3.10
C HIS A 199 12.81 -12.62 4.52
N ARG A 200 14.12 -12.44 4.78
CA ARG A 200 14.61 -11.95 6.08
C ARG A 200 14.12 -10.53 6.41
N ALA A 201 13.97 -9.68 5.41
CA ALA A 201 13.43 -8.33 5.59
C ALA A 201 11.95 -8.38 6.05
N PHE A 202 11.13 -9.26 5.45
CA PHE A 202 9.74 -9.47 5.90
C PHE A 202 9.67 -10.10 7.30
N GLU A 203 10.58 -11.01 7.62
CA GLU A 203 10.68 -11.59 8.96
C GLU A 203 10.95 -10.49 10.01
N ILE A 204 11.94 -9.62 9.78
CA ILE A 204 12.23 -8.47 10.65
C ILE A 204 11.01 -7.54 10.75
N PHE A 205 10.32 -7.28 9.66
CA PHE A 205 9.13 -6.44 9.65
C PHE A 205 8.02 -6.98 10.57
N VAL A 206 7.77 -8.28 10.52
CA VAL A 206 6.76 -8.94 11.38
C VAL A 206 7.25 -9.02 12.82
N GLU A 207 8.51 -9.34 13.07
CA GLU A 207 9.07 -9.43 14.43
C GLU A 207 9.10 -8.11 15.19
N ASN A 208 9.11 -6.98 14.46
CA ASN A 208 9.11 -5.64 15.06
C ASN A 208 7.77 -5.20 15.64
N ILE A 209 6.67 -5.94 15.44
CA ILE A 209 5.41 -5.60 16.10
C ILE A 209 5.54 -5.82 17.64
N PRO A 210 4.86 -5.01 18.46
CA PRO A 210 4.90 -5.18 19.91
C PRO A 210 4.19 -6.47 20.34
N PHE A 211 4.49 -6.96 21.54
CA PHE A 211 3.92 -8.20 22.08
C PHE A 211 2.39 -8.20 22.18
N TYR A 212 1.77 -7.03 22.25
CA TYR A 212 0.32 -6.84 22.28
C TYR A 212 -0.32 -6.64 20.90
N GLY A 213 0.50 -6.54 19.86
CA GLY A 213 0.07 -6.46 18.48
C GLY A 213 -0.12 -7.84 17.85
N PHE A 214 -0.42 -7.86 16.56
CA PHE A 214 -0.56 -9.09 15.79
C PHE A 214 -0.15 -8.89 14.33
N ALA A 215 0.17 -9.99 13.64
CA ALA A 215 0.41 -10.01 12.21
C ALA A 215 -0.69 -10.77 11.47
N VAL A 216 -1.15 -10.24 10.33
CA VAL A 216 -2.13 -10.85 9.43
C VAL A 216 -1.42 -11.30 8.17
N LEU A 217 -1.28 -12.61 7.97
CA LEU A 217 -0.40 -13.23 6.98
C LEU A 217 -1.17 -14.12 6.01
N CYS A 218 -0.97 -13.94 4.69
CA CYS A 218 -1.61 -14.74 3.65
C CYS A 218 -1.01 -16.13 3.57
N ILE A 219 -1.68 -17.14 4.13
CA ILE A 219 -1.19 -18.53 4.14
C ILE A 219 -1.18 -19.19 2.75
N ASP A 220 -1.90 -18.64 1.77
CA ASP A 220 -1.96 -19.19 0.41
C ASP A 220 -0.64 -18.99 -0.36
N HIS A 221 0.22 -18.04 0.09
CA HIS A 221 1.47 -17.74 -0.58
C HIS A 221 2.64 -18.54 0.01
N PRO A 222 3.39 -19.34 -0.80
CA PRO A 222 4.44 -20.23 -0.29
C PRO A 222 5.52 -19.52 0.54
N ALA A 223 5.99 -18.35 0.10
CA ALA A 223 7.01 -17.61 0.84
C ALA A 223 6.46 -17.06 2.17
N VAL A 224 5.16 -16.72 2.24
CA VAL A 224 4.50 -16.29 3.49
C VAL A 224 4.28 -17.50 4.42
N GLN A 225 3.96 -18.70 3.90
CA GLN A 225 3.94 -19.93 4.70
C GLN A 225 5.30 -20.19 5.37
N ASN A 226 6.38 -20.02 4.62
CA ASN A 226 7.74 -20.17 5.16
C ASN A 226 8.03 -19.10 6.24
N LEU A 227 7.55 -17.86 6.04
CA LEU A 227 7.66 -16.79 7.03
C LEU A 227 6.91 -17.16 8.32
N ILE A 228 5.68 -17.65 8.23
CA ILE A 228 4.87 -18.09 9.39
C ILE A 228 5.65 -19.10 10.22
N GLY A 229 6.31 -20.07 9.59
CA GLY A 229 7.10 -21.10 10.28
C GLY A 229 8.37 -20.57 10.99
N ARG A 230 8.79 -19.33 10.71
CA ARG A 230 9.98 -18.71 11.31
C ARG A 230 9.66 -17.75 12.46
N ILE A 231 8.43 -17.28 12.56
CA ILE A 231 8.00 -16.35 13.60
C ILE A 231 7.56 -17.11 14.86
N GLU A 232 8.28 -16.96 15.95
CA GLU A 232 8.03 -17.71 17.18
C GLU A 232 7.29 -16.89 18.25
N ASP A 233 7.65 -15.61 18.42
CA ASP A 233 7.26 -14.79 19.58
C ASP A 233 6.21 -13.72 19.26
N ARG A 234 5.46 -13.87 18.18
CA ARG A 234 4.41 -12.90 17.79
C ARG A 234 3.09 -13.59 17.55
N ARG A 235 2.01 -12.89 17.85
CA ARG A 235 0.67 -13.36 17.51
C ARG A 235 0.46 -13.26 16.02
N ILE A 236 0.30 -14.40 15.36
CA ILE A 236 0.00 -14.51 13.93
C ILE A 236 -1.45 -14.91 13.78
N ILE A 237 -2.11 -14.32 12.77
CA ILE A 237 -3.43 -14.66 12.27
C ILE A 237 -3.30 -14.87 10.79
N THR A 238 -3.70 -16.03 10.33
CA THR A 238 -3.60 -16.41 8.92
C THR A 238 -4.90 -16.16 8.18
N TYR A 239 -4.79 -15.79 6.92
CA TYR A 239 -5.94 -15.65 6.04
C TYR A 239 -5.66 -16.24 4.66
N GLY A 240 -6.71 -16.69 3.98
CA GLY A 240 -6.60 -17.26 2.65
C GLY A 240 -7.83 -18.07 2.23
N VAL A 241 -7.69 -18.87 1.18
CA VAL A 241 -8.67 -19.89 0.78
C VAL A 241 -8.25 -21.28 1.28
N SER A 242 -7.03 -21.42 1.77
CA SER A 242 -6.53 -22.64 2.38
C SER A 242 -7.41 -23.08 3.55
N PRO A 243 -7.74 -24.38 3.67
CA PRO A 243 -8.46 -24.91 4.84
C PRO A 243 -7.73 -24.71 6.18
N GLN A 244 -6.46 -24.34 6.14
CA GLN A 244 -5.62 -24.10 7.33
C GLN A 244 -5.60 -22.64 7.77
N ALA A 245 -6.27 -21.74 7.03
CA ALA A 245 -6.36 -20.33 7.39
C ALA A 245 -7.29 -20.12 8.58
N ASP A 246 -6.90 -19.26 9.53
CA ASP A 246 -7.77 -18.82 10.62
C ASP A 246 -8.99 -18.05 10.08
N TYR A 247 -8.79 -17.25 9.02
CA TYR A 247 -9.83 -16.57 8.26
C TYR A 247 -9.86 -17.10 6.85
N ARG A 248 -10.86 -17.88 6.50
CA ARG A 248 -10.98 -18.53 5.20
C ARG A 248 -12.07 -17.92 4.34
N ALA A 249 -11.72 -17.47 3.12
CA ALA A 249 -12.74 -17.08 2.15
C ALA A 249 -13.32 -18.31 1.46
N GLU A 250 -14.64 -18.37 1.43
CA GLU A 250 -15.41 -19.41 0.77
C GLU A 250 -16.42 -18.80 -0.20
N ASN A 251 -16.94 -19.62 -1.12
CA ASN A 251 -18.03 -19.25 -2.03
C ASN A 251 -17.79 -17.92 -2.77
N ILE A 252 -16.54 -17.66 -3.19
CA ILE A 252 -16.22 -16.45 -3.96
C ILE A 252 -16.93 -16.50 -5.30
N ARG A 253 -17.78 -15.51 -5.55
CA ARG A 253 -18.64 -15.45 -6.74
C ARG A 253 -18.79 -14.04 -7.27
N VAL A 254 -19.00 -13.91 -8.56
CA VAL A 254 -19.26 -12.62 -9.22
C VAL A 254 -20.75 -12.28 -9.05
N VAL A 255 -21.03 -11.10 -8.52
CA VAL A 255 -22.39 -10.59 -8.30
C VAL A 255 -22.43 -9.10 -8.60
N ASP A 256 -23.34 -8.66 -9.48
CA ASP A 256 -23.60 -7.26 -9.80
C ASP A 256 -22.33 -6.46 -10.22
N GLY A 257 -21.41 -7.11 -10.93
CA GLY A 257 -20.17 -6.47 -11.40
C GLY A 257 -19.07 -6.33 -10.35
N GLY A 258 -19.25 -6.95 -9.18
CA GLY A 258 -18.30 -7.09 -8.10
C GLY A 258 -18.18 -8.53 -7.63
N LEU A 259 -17.66 -8.73 -6.44
CA LEU A 259 -17.55 -10.03 -5.78
C LEU A 259 -18.47 -10.11 -4.56
N ALA A 260 -18.95 -11.33 -4.30
CA ALA A 260 -19.48 -11.72 -3.01
C ALA A 260 -18.73 -12.96 -2.52
N PHE A 261 -18.49 -13.06 -1.23
CA PHE A 261 -17.81 -14.20 -0.61
C PHE A 261 -18.25 -14.37 0.84
N ASP A 262 -18.04 -15.56 1.36
CA ASP A 262 -18.28 -15.89 2.76
C ASP A 262 -16.94 -15.98 3.47
N VAL A 263 -16.90 -15.71 4.78
CA VAL A 263 -15.71 -15.86 5.60
C VAL A 263 -16.02 -16.83 6.73
N GLU A 264 -15.27 -17.90 6.79
CA GLU A 264 -15.21 -18.81 7.93
C GLU A 264 -14.05 -18.44 8.83
N VAL A 265 -14.33 -18.30 10.12
CA VAL A 265 -13.32 -18.00 11.14
C VAL A 265 -13.19 -19.22 12.05
N THR A 266 -11.96 -19.69 12.21
CA THR A 266 -11.63 -20.80 13.09
C THR A 266 -10.85 -20.30 14.30
N ASP A 267 -11.10 -20.93 15.45
CA ASP A 267 -10.33 -20.69 16.65
C ASP A 267 -8.98 -21.44 16.64
N ARG A 268 -8.18 -21.27 17.68
CA ARG A 268 -6.86 -21.93 17.82
C ARG A 268 -6.95 -23.46 17.97
N SER A 269 -8.11 -24.01 18.25
CA SER A 269 -8.34 -25.47 18.28
C SER A 269 -8.67 -26.03 16.90
N GLY A 270 -8.91 -25.15 15.91
CA GLY A 270 -9.35 -25.50 14.57
C GLY A 270 -10.88 -25.71 14.48
N GLU A 271 -11.63 -25.32 15.52
CA GLU A 271 -13.08 -25.33 15.47
C GLU A 271 -13.62 -24.04 14.85
N ILE A 272 -14.72 -24.16 14.11
CA ILE A 272 -15.37 -23.00 13.49
C ILE A 272 -16.01 -22.15 14.60
N GLU A 273 -15.46 -20.95 14.81
CA GLU A 273 -15.98 -19.98 15.78
C GLU A 273 -17.19 -19.22 15.20
N THR A 274 -17.07 -18.78 13.95
CA THR A 274 -18.13 -17.98 13.30
C THR A 274 -18.06 -18.05 11.78
N ARG A 275 -19.19 -17.72 11.15
CA ARG A 275 -19.30 -17.57 9.69
C ARG A 275 -19.96 -16.25 9.35
N VAL A 276 -19.29 -15.44 8.53
CA VAL A 276 -19.83 -14.21 7.96
C VAL A 276 -20.20 -14.48 6.51
N GLN A 277 -21.49 -14.46 6.18
CA GLN A 277 -21.97 -14.78 4.86
C GLN A 277 -22.19 -13.52 4.02
N ASP A 278 -22.04 -13.66 2.69
CA ASP A 278 -22.39 -12.66 1.67
C ASP A 278 -21.75 -11.28 1.91
N LEU A 279 -20.45 -11.25 2.20
CA LEU A 279 -19.69 -10.00 2.15
C LEU A 279 -19.56 -9.54 0.71
N ARG A 280 -19.86 -8.28 0.45
CA ARG A 280 -19.88 -7.69 -0.89
C ARG A 280 -18.71 -6.72 -1.10
N LEU A 281 -18.05 -6.87 -2.25
CA LEU A 281 -16.95 -6.01 -2.67
C LEU A 281 -17.21 -5.53 -4.11
N PRO A 282 -17.32 -4.21 -4.37
CA PRO A 282 -17.57 -3.68 -5.72
C PRO A 282 -16.30 -3.67 -6.59
N MET A 283 -15.55 -4.74 -6.54
CA MET A 283 -14.35 -4.99 -7.37
C MET A 283 -14.34 -6.44 -7.82
N LEU A 284 -13.79 -6.69 -9.00
CA LEU A 284 -13.59 -8.03 -9.54
C LEU A 284 -12.17 -8.54 -9.25
N GLY A 285 -11.97 -9.84 -9.47
CA GLY A 285 -10.67 -10.52 -9.35
C GLY A 285 -10.47 -11.18 -7.99
N HIS A 286 -10.07 -12.44 -8.02
CA HIS A 286 -9.79 -13.24 -6.83
C HIS A 286 -8.79 -12.56 -5.88
N HIS A 287 -7.76 -11.91 -6.44
CA HIS A 287 -6.78 -11.16 -5.64
C HIS A 287 -7.42 -10.03 -4.81
N ASN A 288 -8.49 -9.39 -5.31
CA ASN A 288 -9.21 -8.37 -4.55
C ASN A 288 -10.09 -8.98 -3.44
N ALA A 289 -10.61 -10.20 -3.62
CA ALA A 289 -11.23 -10.92 -2.50
C ALA A 289 -10.21 -11.21 -1.39
N MET A 290 -8.96 -11.59 -1.74
CA MET A 290 -7.89 -11.80 -0.76
C MET A 290 -7.46 -10.49 -0.07
N ASN A 291 -7.34 -9.38 -0.81
CA ASN A 291 -7.09 -8.06 -0.23
C ASN A 291 -8.19 -7.64 0.74
N ALA A 292 -9.45 -7.89 0.38
CA ALA A 292 -10.61 -7.63 1.25
C ALA A 292 -10.61 -8.53 2.48
N LEU A 293 -10.29 -9.82 2.32
CA LEU A 293 -10.20 -10.75 3.45
C LEU A 293 -9.14 -10.31 4.46
N ALA A 294 -7.96 -9.87 4.00
CA ALA A 294 -6.94 -9.30 4.88
C ALA A 294 -7.47 -8.10 5.68
N ALA A 295 -8.18 -7.18 5.02
CA ALA A 295 -8.78 -6.03 5.69
C ALA A 295 -9.89 -6.43 6.67
N VAL A 296 -10.75 -7.40 6.31
CA VAL A 296 -11.78 -7.96 7.20
C VAL A 296 -11.16 -8.63 8.41
N THR A 297 -10.08 -9.40 8.23
CA THR A 297 -9.33 -10.04 9.31
C THR A 297 -8.81 -8.98 10.31
N VAL A 298 -8.14 -7.92 9.82
CA VAL A 298 -7.67 -6.82 10.68
C VAL A 298 -8.85 -6.20 11.44
N ALA A 299 -9.94 -5.88 10.75
CA ALA A 299 -11.10 -5.20 11.34
C ALA A 299 -11.76 -6.05 12.45
N ARG A 300 -11.94 -7.34 12.20
CA ARG A 300 -12.54 -8.26 13.21
C ARG A 300 -11.64 -8.46 14.42
N GLU A 301 -10.34 -8.62 14.21
CA GLU A 301 -9.35 -8.75 15.29
C GLU A 301 -9.21 -7.48 16.12
N MET A 302 -9.55 -6.33 15.55
CA MET A 302 -9.69 -5.05 16.27
C MET A 302 -11.05 -4.92 16.98
N GLY A 303 -11.97 -5.89 16.84
CA GLY A 303 -13.30 -5.86 17.46
C GLY A 303 -14.31 -4.95 16.79
N LEU A 304 -14.14 -4.67 15.49
CA LEU A 304 -15.15 -3.88 14.76
C LEU A 304 -16.42 -4.72 14.55
N GLU A 305 -17.56 -4.07 14.71
CA GLU A 305 -18.88 -4.70 14.48
C GLU A 305 -19.07 -5.17 13.03
N GLU A 306 -19.62 -6.36 12.86
CA GLU A 306 -19.80 -6.99 11.55
C GLU A 306 -20.62 -6.13 10.59
N ASP A 307 -21.67 -5.47 11.07
CA ASP A 307 -22.50 -4.58 10.24
C ASP A 307 -21.73 -3.40 9.68
N ASN A 308 -20.77 -2.85 10.43
CA ASN A 308 -19.90 -1.76 9.97
C ASN A 308 -18.93 -2.27 8.91
N ILE A 309 -18.31 -3.44 9.13
CA ILE A 309 -17.43 -4.11 8.15
C ILE A 309 -18.18 -4.34 6.84
N ARG A 310 -19.37 -4.92 6.91
CA ARG A 310 -20.22 -5.24 5.76
C ARG A 310 -20.59 -3.99 4.94
N LYS A 311 -21.07 -2.94 5.61
CA LYS A 311 -21.45 -1.68 4.96
C LYS A 311 -20.27 -0.97 4.33
N ALA A 312 -19.16 -0.89 5.05
CA ALA A 312 -17.95 -0.21 4.59
C ALA A 312 -17.33 -0.94 3.38
N LEU A 313 -17.26 -2.28 3.41
CA LEU A 313 -16.73 -3.07 2.32
C LEU A 313 -17.62 -2.96 1.06
N ALA A 314 -18.93 -3.04 1.20
CA ALA A 314 -19.89 -2.87 0.10
C ALA A 314 -19.84 -1.46 -0.50
N GLY A 315 -19.49 -0.45 0.29
CA GLY A 315 -19.31 0.95 -0.14
C GLY A 315 -17.89 1.30 -0.62
N PHE A 316 -16.98 0.33 -0.74
CA PHE A 316 -15.60 0.61 -1.11
C PHE A 316 -15.47 1.25 -2.48
N GLY A 317 -14.98 2.48 -2.56
CA GLY A 317 -14.90 3.28 -3.79
C GLY A 317 -13.73 2.94 -4.72
N GLY A 318 -12.87 1.96 -4.35
CA GLY A 318 -11.68 1.58 -5.10
C GLY A 318 -10.51 2.56 -4.98
N VAL A 319 -9.45 2.25 -5.69
CA VAL A 319 -8.21 3.04 -5.76
C VAL A 319 -7.93 3.38 -7.22
N LYS A 320 -7.49 4.60 -7.48
CA LYS A 320 -7.16 5.05 -8.83
C LYS A 320 -6.09 4.15 -9.45
N ARG A 321 -6.31 3.77 -10.72
CA ARG A 321 -5.45 2.85 -11.47
C ARG A 321 -5.32 1.45 -10.82
N ARG A 322 -6.38 0.96 -10.17
CA ARG A 322 -6.53 -0.42 -9.72
C ARG A 322 -7.84 -0.96 -10.28
N PHE A 323 -7.78 -1.58 -11.45
CA PHE A 323 -8.93 -2.02 -12.26
C PHE A 323 -9.98 -0.92 -12.44
N THR A 324 -9.51 0.29 -12.74
CA THR A 324 -10.36 1.48 -12.82
C THR A 324 -11.02 1.59 -14.19
N ARG A 325 -12.36 1.57 -14.25
CA ARG A 325 -13.11 1.90 -15.49
C ARG A 325 -12.94 3.39 -15.77
N THR A 326 -12.20 3.72 -16.85
CA THR A 326 -11.94 5.10 -17.23
C THR A 326 -12.98 5.65 -18.21
N GLY A 327 -13.68 4.77 -18.94
CA GLY A 327 -14.73 5.17 -19.87
C GLY A 327 -15.25 4.03 -20.72
N GLU A 328 -16.20 4.38 -21.58
CA GLU A 328 -16.75 3.50 -22.61
C GLU A 328 -16.99 4.29 -23.90
N ALA A 329 -16.55 3.77 -25.03
CA ALA A 329 -16.76 4.37 -26.34
C ALA A 329 -16.95 3.27 -27.39
N GLY A 330 -17.98 3.41 -28.25
CA GLY A 330 -18.26 2.45 -29.32
C GLY A 330 -18.47 1.00 -28.85
N GLY A 331 -18.99 0.80 -27.62
CA GLY A 331 -19.17 -0.52 -27.01
C GLY A 331 -17.88 -1.13 -26.45
N VAL A 332 -16.78 -0.37 -26.39
CA VAL A 332 -15.51 -0.78 -25.79
C VAL A 332 -15.39 -0.13 -24.40
N THR A 333 -15.27 -0.94 -23.37
CA THR A 333 -14.94 -0.48 -22.00
C THR A 333 -13.41 -0.37 -21.85
N VAL A 334 -12.93 0.76 -21.35
CA VAL A 334 -11.51 1.01 -21.08
C VAL A 334 -11.25 0.91 -19.59
N ILE A 335 -10.33 0.02 -19.21
CA ILE A 335 -9.88 -0.19 -17.83
C ILE A 335 -8.43 0.27 -17.73
N ASP A 336 -8.11 1.07 -16.71
CA ASP A 336 -6.73 1.46 -16.35
C ASP A 336 -6.29 0.72 -15.09
N ASP A 337 -5.15 0.03 -15.20
CA ASP A 337 -4.51 -0.63 -14.06
C ASP A 337 -3.02 -0.30 -14.00
N TYR A 338 -2.47 -0.26 -12.80
CA TYR A 338 -1.03 0.01 -12.57
C TYR A 338 -0.20 -1.26 -12.60
N GLY A 339 -0.80 -2.41 -12.88
CA GLY A 339 -0.12 -3.71 -12.98
C GLY A 339 1.06 -3.64 -13.93
N HIS A 340 2.23 -3.99 -13.42
CA HIS A 340 3.50 -3.92 -14.14
C HIS A 340 4.39 -5.15 -13.88
N HIS A 341 4.01 -6.01 -12.96
CA HIS A 341 4.61 -7.31 -12.69
C HIS A 341 3.79 -8.41 -13.39
N PRO A 342 4.40 -9.51 -13.92
CA PRO A 342 3.66 -10.58 -14.59
C PRO A 342 2.52 -11.16 -13.77
N VAL A 343 2.71 -11.35 -12.46
CA VAL A 343 1.66 -11.84 -11.54
C VAL A 343 0.47 -10.87 -11.49
N GLU A 344 0.73 -9.56 -11.43
CA GLU A 344 -0.33 -8.53 -11.43
C GLU A 344 -1.08 -8.54 -12.76
N ILE A 345 -0.36 -8.60 -13.90
CA ILE A 345 -0.95 -8.62 -15.24
C ILE A 345 -1.87 -9.85 -15.39
N THR A 346 -1.40 -11.03 -14.97
CA THR A 346 -2.22 -12.25 -14.98
C THR A 346 -3.50 -12.07 -14.15
N ALA A 347 -3.39 -11.55 -12.93
CA ALA A 347 -4.54 -11.36 -12.05
C ALA A 347 -5.55 -10.34 -12.60
N VAL A 348 -5.06 -9.23 -13.20
CA VAL A 348 -5.88 -8.19 -13.82
C VAL A 348 -6.60 -8.72 -15.07
N LEU A 349 -5.90 -9.48 -15.92
CA LEU A 349 -6.51 -10.07 -17.12
C LEU A 349 -7.54 -11.14 -16.78
N ALA A 350 -7.30 -11.96 -15.75
CA ALA A 350 -8.31 -12.90 -15.24
C ALA A 350 -9.58 -12.16 -14.75
N ALA A 351 -9.42 -11.05 -14.03
CA ALA A 351 -10.54 -10.22 -13.62
C ALA A 351 -11.25 -9.58 -14.82
N ALA A 352 -10.50 -9.11 -15.82
CA ALA A 352 -11.05 -8.56 -17.05
C ALA A 352 -11.86 -9.61 -17.83
N ARG A 353 -11.38 -10.85 -17.87
CA ARG A 353 -12.07 -11.97 -18.52
C ARG A 353 -13.39 -12.31 -17.81
N GLN A 354 -13.44 -12.20 -16.50
CA GLN A 354 -14.70 -12.38 -15.73
C GLN A 354 -15.73 -11.25 -16.03
N ALA A 355 -15.25 -10.03 -16.27
CA ALA A 355 -16.10 -8.88 -16.56
C ALA A 355 -16.57 -8.83 -18.03
N ALA A 356 -15.73 -9.28 -18.95
CA ALA A 356 -15.93 -9.07 -20.39
C ALA A 356 -16.86 -10.15 -20.99
N LYS A 357 -17.87 -9.71 -21.71
CA LYS A 357 -18.70 -10.59 -22.59
C LYS A 357 -18.06 -10.78 -23.98
N GLY A 358 -17.11 -9.95 -24.36
CA GLY A 358 -16.43 -9.91 -25.62
C GLY A 358 -14.92 -10.15 -25.51
N LYS A 359 -14.17 -9.59 -26.45
CA LYS A 359 -12.71 -9.71 -26.50
C LYS A 359 -12.05 -8.86 -25.42
N VAL A 360 -10.97 -9.38 -24.83
CA VAL A 360 -10.07 -8.67 -23.91
C VAL A 360 -8.80 -8.32 -24.68
N ILE A 361 -8.50 -7.04 -24.79
CA ILE A 361 -7.29 -6.51 -25.42
C ILE A 361 -6.42 -5.91 -24.35
N ALA A 362 -5.22 -6.46 -24.16
CA ALA A 362 -4.23 -5.92 -23.23
C ALA A 362 -3.36 -4.89 -23.96
N VAL A 363 -3.23 -3.68 -23.38
CA VAL A 363 -2.27 -2.67 -23.82
C VAL A 363 -1.26 -2.50 -22.69
N VAL A 364 0.00 -2.82 -22.92
CA VAL A 364 1.05 -2.83 -21.91
C VAL A 364 2.26 -2.03 -22.36
N GLN A 365 2.84 -1.27 -21.42
CA GLN A 365 4.17 -0.69 -21.54
C GLN A 365 5.07 -1.33 -20.49
N PRO A 366 6.06 -2.16 -20.86
CA PRO A 366 7.00 -2.73 -19.90
C PRO A 366 7.77 -1.62 -19.17
N HIS A 367 7.90 -1.73 -17.88
CA HIS A 367 8.57 -0.73 -17.06
C HIS A 367 9.68 -1.36 -16.24
N ARG A 368 10.86 -0.72 -16.20
CA ARG A 368 12.18 -1.17 -15.70
C ARG A 368 12.78 -2.29 -16.54
N TYR A 369 13.95 -2.04 -17.11
CA TYR A 369 14.72 -3.03 -17.88
C TYR A 369 15.13 -4.23 -17.03
N SER A 370 15.50 -4.01 -15.74
CA SER A 370 15.84 -5.08 -14.81
C SER A 370 14.67 -6.06 -14.64
N ARG A 371 13.47 -5.57 -14.35
CA ARG A 371 12.29 -6.43 -14.18
C ARG A 371 11.97 -7.23 -15.45
N LEU A 372 12.02 -6.58 -16.62
CA LEU A 372 11.78 -7.28 -17.89
C LEU A 372 12.83 -8.35 -18.15
N HIS A 373 14.10 -8.08 -17.83
CA HIS A 373 15.21 -9.05 -17.98
C HIS A 373 15.03 -10.24 -17.02
N ASP A 374 14.77 -9.96 -15.74
CA ASP A 374 14.77 -10.98 -14.69
C ASP A 374 13.51 -11.87 -14.74
N LEU A 375 12.39 -11.35 -15.27
CA LEU A 375 11.09 -12.03 -15.32
C LEU A 375 10.62 -12.31 -16.75
N PHE A 376 11.53 -12.35 -17.73
CA PHE A 376 11.18 -12.44 -19.16
C PHE A 376 10.28 -13.61 -19.48
N GLU A 377 10.60 -14.81 -19.00
CA GLU A 377 9.79 -16.02 -19.21
C GLU A 377 8.35 -15.87 -18.65
N GLN A 378 8.22 -15.21 -17.52
CA GLN A 378 6.91 -14.93 -16.93
C GLN A 378 6.12 -13.90 -17.76
N PHE A 379 6.80 -12.88 -18.32
CA PHE A 379 6.16 -11.94 -19.25
C PHE A 379 5.66 -12.63 -20.52
N CYS A 380 6.33 -13.67 -21.01
CA CYS A 380 5.90 -14.43 -22.16
C CYS A 380 4.56 -15.18 -21.95
N THR A 381 4.17 -15.43 -20.71
CA THR A 381 2.98 -16.22 -20.36
C THR A 381 1.86 -15.45 -19.65
N CYS A 382 2.14 -14.26 -19.10
CA CYS A 382 1.17 -13.52 -18.27
C CYS A 382 -0.03 -12.95 -19.03
N PHE A 383 -0.02 -12.99 -20.38
CA PHE A 383 -1.08 -12.44 -21.24
C PHE A 383 -2.09 -13.47 -21.74
N ASN A 384 -2.05 -14.71 -21.26
CA ASN A 384 -2.86 -15.81 -21.80
C ASN A 384 -4.38 -15.57 -21.74
N ASP A 385 -4.87 -14.73 -20.81
CA ASP A 385 -6.28 -14.36 -20.70
C ASP A 385 -6.69 -13.20 -21.63
N ALA A 386 -5.77 -12.65 -22.41
CA ALA A 386 -6.07 -11.64 -23.44
C ALA A 386 -6.26 -12.30 -24.82
N ASP A 387 -7.22 -11.77 -25.62
CA ASP A 387 -7.39 -12.18 -27.04
C ASP A 387 -6.38 -11.50 -27.97
N ALA A 388 -5.84 -10.36 -27.55
CA ALA A 388 -4.79 -9.64 -28.25
C ALA A 388 -3.95 -8.83 -27.26
N VAL A 389 -2.67 -8.65 -27.58
CA VAL A 389 -1.72 -7.86 -26.78
C VAL A 389 -1.09 -6.79 -27.67
N VAL A 390 -1.10 -5.56 -27.19
CA VAL A 390 -0.40 -4.41 -27.79
C VAL A 390 0.69 -3.99 -26.81
N VAL A 391 1.94 -4.08 -27.26
CA VAL A 391 3.11 -3.66 -26.46
C VAL A 391 3.53 -2.27 -26.95
N ALA A 392 3.54 -1.30 -26.04
CA ALA A 392 4.05 0.04 -26.31
C ALA A 392 5.57 0.09 -26.07
N ASP A 393 6.24 0.98 -26.82
CA ASP A 393 7.69 1.23 -26.71
C ASP A 393 8.05 1.92 -25.38
#